data_0cda41c55294a365a75382c24af0ff20
#
_entry.id   0cda41c55294a365a75382c24af0ff20
#
_cell.length_a   1.000
_cell.length_b   1.000
_cell.length_c   1.000
_cell.angle_alpha   90.00
_cell.angle_beta   90.00
_cell.angle_gamma   90.00
#
_symmetry.space_group_name_H-M   'P 1'
#
loop_
_entity.id
_entity.type
_entity.pdbx_description
1 polymer ?
#
loop_
_entity_poly.entity_id
_entity_poly.type
_entity_poly.pdbx_seq_one_letter_code
_entity_poly.pdbx_strand_id
1 'polypeptide(L)'
;MKLKRTLISTAILAAMFGLAGCNSDDDNSKSGTPSFDTTLTQYVNPLIGTGADGHTFPGAVVPYGLVQLSPDTEMEGWGSAAGYFDHGKLTEIPVYGFSHTHLSGTGITDLGDILVLPFTKKENAVFNTFDKDNETAEAGYYAVELNKGEIKAELTTTQRVGFHRYTFKEGTTPHIKFDLDHTLNKGHFNNRTMKGDLEFIDAYTIRGLRSSNGWANNQHVYFYATFNQPIVKAIALVDGAETEIDVNNDNIDAVKTIAYLEFAPSSTPLEIQVGLSPTGTEGAEKNLEAEAKDVSFDTARAQANDAWHQELSRMMVSGGTEDQKEIFYTALYHASIAPMIFQDVDGQYPAMRTRIQKDAGDTPNYSVYSMWDTFRAAHPLKTIIDPERAEEFANDLIRKYEDGGILPKWELHSHYTGTMIGFPAVSIIADAMAKGLDIDPQLAKEAAEFTVRYHEASEFPDWTEDNNIGAANVVQVKVYEENGFVHHATGTVPLTRLNLLMATGQWQKSRAWLAM
;
A
#
# COMPACT_ATOMS: atom_id res chain seq x y z
N MET A 1 25.25 0.38 -32.36
CA MET A 1 24.60 -0.45 -33.38
C MET A 1 23.40 -1.13 -32.67
N LYS A 2 22.24 -0.46 -32.70
CA LYS A 2 21.03 -0.89 -31.98
C LYS A 2 20.33 -1.99 -32.77
N LEU A 3 20.32 -3.21 -32.26
CA LEU A 3 19.44 -4.27 -32.77
C LEU A 3 18.10 -4.19 -32.03
N LYS A 4 17.06 -3.96 -32.80
CA LYS A 4 15.67 -4.00 -32.37
C LYS A 4 15.31 -5.40 -31.88
N ARG A 5 14.94 -5.54 -30.60
CA ARG A 5 14.16 -6.68 -30.10
C ARG A 5 12.68 -6.35 -30.26
N THR A 6 12.11 -6.81 -31.34
CA THR A 6 10.65 -6.77 -31.57
C THR A 6 10.19 -8.18 -31.85
N LEU A 7 9.15 -8.60 -31.13
CA LEU A 7 8.28 -9.78 -31.40
C LEU A 7 8.84 -11.18 -31.11
N ILE A 8 8.73 -11.64 -29.86
CA ILE A 8 8.38 -13.02 -29.54
C ILE A 8 7.45 -12.98 -28.30
N SER A 9 6.23 -12.61 -28.48
CA SER A 9 5.17 -12.74 -27.46
C SER A 9 3.85 -13.01 -28.16
N THR A 10 3.76 -14.10 -28.91
CA THR A 10 2.46 -14.60 -29.40
C THR A 10 2.69 -15.96 -30.06
N ALA A 11 2.88 -17.01 -29.28
CA ALA A 11 2.70 -18.39 -29.75
C ALA A 11 2.92 -19.45 -28.63
N ILE A 12 2.26 -19.34 -27.46
CA ILE A 12 2.06 -20.48 -26.55
C ILE A 12 0.64 -20.37 -25.97
N LEU A 13 -0.36 -20.46 -26.80
CA LEU A 13 -1.74 -20.65 -26.38
C LEU A 13 -2.53 -21.43 -27.44
N ALA A 14 -2.03 -22.58 -27.85
CA ALA A 14 -2.81 -23.52 -28.66
C ALA A 14 -2.13 -24.88 -28.73
N ALA A 15 -2.07 -25.67 -27.64
CA ALA A 15 -1.81 -27.09 -27.69
C ALA A 15 -2.18 -27.80 -26.37
N MET A 16 -3.45 -27.74 -25.94
CA MET A 16 -4.00 -28.69 -24.97
C MET A 16 -5.47 -28.97 -25.28
N PHE A 17 -5.73 -29.58 -26.42
CA PHE A 17 -6.97 -30.35 -26.61
C PHE A 17 -6.67 -31.53 -27.50
N GLY A 18 -6.84 -32.71 -26.95
CA GLY A 18 -7.01 -33.94 -27.68
C GLY A 18 -5.89 -34.97 -27.53
N LEU A 19 -6.13 -35.91 -26.63
CA LEU A 19 -5.90 -37.34 -26.88
C LEU A 19 -6.55 -38.13 -25.73
N ALA A 20 -7.80 -38.51 -25.97
CA ALA A 20 -8.40 -39.65 -25.27
C ALA A 20 -8.07 -40.91 -26.07
N GLY A 21 -7.60 -41.95 -25.38
CA GLY A 21 -7.60 -43.25 -25.99
C GLY A 21 -6.61 -44.26 -25.43
N CYS A 22 -7.19 -45.21 -24.71
CA CYS A 22 -6.84 -46.64 -24.60
C CYS A 22 -5.94 -47.12 -23.46
N ASN A 23 -6.57 -47.93 -22.65
CA ASN A 23 -6.06 -48.85 -21.64
C ASN A 23 -4.94 -49.78 -22.15
N SER A 24 -3.96 -49.98 -21.28
CA SER A 24 -3.46 -51.32 -20.95
C SER A 24 -2.81 -51.30 -19.56
N ASP A 25 -3.27 -52.21 -18.70
CA ASP A 25 -2.72 -52.49 -17.38
C ASP A 25 -1.23 -52.86 -17.48
N ASP A 26 -0.40 -52.27 -16.61
CA ASP A 26 0.58 -53.01 -15.83
C ASP A 26 1.30 -52.09 -14.80
N ASP A 27 1.58 -52.69 -13.69
CA ASP A 27 2.10 -52.30 -12.39
C ASP A 27 3.16 -51.20 -12.26
N ASN A 28 2.90 -50.39 -11.21
CA ASN A 28 3.85 -49.95 -10.17
C ASN A 28 4.99 -48.99 -10.51
N SER A 29 4.67 -47.71 -10.66
CA SER A 29 5.42 -46.63 -10.06
C SER A 29 4.56 -45.35 -10.09
N LYS A 30 3.93 -44.98 -8.95
CA LYS A 30 3.21 -43.70 -8.81
C LYS A 30 4.20 -42.53 -8.81
N SER A 31 4.68 -42.14 -9.97
CA SER A 31 5.11 -40.78 -10.19
C SER A 31 3.87 -39.95 -10.59
N GLY A 32 2.96 -39.74 -9.67
CA GLY A 32 1.86 -38.81 -9.89
C GLY A 32 2.46 -37.43 -10.09
N THR A 33 2.26 -36.84 -11.27
CA THR A 33 2.48 -35.42 -11.47
C THR A 33 1.69 -34.68 -10.38
N PRO A 34 2.28 -33.78 -9.57
CA PRO A 34 1.55 -33.05 -8.57
C PRO A 34 0.36 -32.35 -9.22
N SER A 35 -0.86 -32.60 -8.74
CA SER A 35 -2.01 -31.77 -9.15
C SER A 35 -1.97 -30.49 -8.30
N PHE A 36 -1.88 -29.35 -8.97
CA PHE A 36 -1.99 -28.05 -8.31
C PHE A 36 -3.44 -27.57 -8.41
N ASP A 37 -3.93 -27.00 -7.31
CA ASP A 37 -5.25 -26.37 -7.29
C ASP A 37 -5.28 -25.16 -8.23
N THR A 38 -6.36 -25.00 -8.98
CA THR A 38 -6.50 -23.96 -10.00
C THR A 38 -6.95 -22.61 -9.44
N THR A 39 -7.28 -22.52 -8.15
CA THR A 39 -7.77 -21.29 -7.49
C THR A 39 -7.03 -21.06 -6.18
N LEU A 40 -5.80 -20.53 -6.28
CA LEU A 40 -4.94 -20.35 -5.10
C LEU A 40 -5.46 -19.30 -4.12
N THR A 41 -6.27 -18.36 -4.59
CA THR A 41 -6.89 -17.31 -3.78
C THR A 41 -7.81 -17.85 -2.69
N GLN A 42 -8.35 -19.06 -2.84
CA GLN A 42 -9.18 -19.72 -1.82
C GLN A 42 -8.41 -20.01 -0.50
N TYR A 43 -7.08 -20.06 -0.55
CA TYR A 43 -6.21 -20.28 0.60
C TYR A 43 -5.77 -18.98 1.28
N VAL A 44 -6.12 -17.81 0.74
CA VAL A 44 -5.76 -16.54 1.35
C VAL A 44 -6.81 -16.16 2.38
N ASN A 45 -6.37 -15.95 3.61
CA ASN A 45 -7.19 -15.42 4.69
C ASN A 45 -6.64 -14.05 5.16
N PRO A 46 -7.18 -12.93 4.63
CA PRO A 46 -6.69 -11.60 4.98
C PRO A 46 -6.89 -11.22 6.46
N LEU A 47 -7.71 -11.97 7.22
CA LEU A 47 -7.91 -11.75 8.65
C LEU A 47 -6.74 -12.26 9.51
N ILE A 48 -5.83 -13.07 8.97
CA ILE A 48 -4.61 -13.47 9.67
C ILE A 48 -3.73 -12.24 9.89
N GLY A 49 -3.35 -12.00 11.16
CA GLY A 49 -2.49 -10.87 11.54
C GLY A 49 -3.25 -9.57 11.87
N THR A 50 -4.59 -9.55 11.81
CA THR A 50 -5.38 -8.35 12.14
C THR A 50 -5.55 -8.11 13.64
N GLY A 51 -5.19 -9.08 14.48
CA GLY A 51 -5.22 -8.94 15.94
C GLY A 51 -3.83 -8.90 16.56
N ALA A 52 -3.76 -8.67 17.86
CA ALA A 52 -2.54 -8.59 18.67
C ALA A 52 -1.50 -7.60 18.06
N ASP A 53 -0.30 -8.10 17.73
CA ASP A 53 0.81 -7.30 17.20
C ASP A 53 1.03 -7.53 15.68
N GLY A 54 0.03 -8.06 14.97
CA GLY A 54 0.18 -8.37 13.55
C GLY A 54 0.07 -7.15 12.65
N HIS A 55 -0.78 -6.17 12.98
CA HIS A 55 -0.97 -4.90 12.27
C HIS A 55 -1.22 -5.05 10.77
N THR A 56 -2.04 -6.04 10.39
CA THR A 56 -2.52 -6.21 9.01
C THR A 56 -3.95 -5.73 8.88
N PHE A 57 -4.37 -5.44 7.66
CA PHE A 57 -5.75 -5.05 7.34
C PHE A 57 -6.42 -6.12 6.45
N PRO A 58 -7.74 -6.38 6.59
CA PRO A 58 -8.44 -7.41 5.84
C PRO A 58 -9.08 -6.91 4.54
N GLY A 59 -8.98 -5.62 4.25
CA GLY A 59 -9.68 -4.97 3.14
C GLY A 59 -9.18 -5.37 1.76
N ALA A 60 -9.83 -4.84 0.74
CA ALA A 60 -9.50 -5.10 -0.64
C ALA A 60 -8.19 -4.40 -1.06
N VAL A 61 -7.31 -5.15 -1.70
CA VAL A 61 -6.07 -4.69 -2.32
C VAL A 61 -5.71 -5.62 -3.47
N VAL A 62 -5.06 -5.12 -4.53
CA VAL A 62 -4.41 -5.96 -5.55
C VAL A 62 -2.90 -6.01 -5.30
N PRO A 63 -2.16 -6.98 -5.86
CA PRO A 63 -0.71 -7.05 -5.67
C PRO A 63 -0.03 -5.71 -5.99
N TYR A 64 0.74 -5.20 -5.03
CA TYR A 64 1.48 -3.92 -5.14
C TYR A 64 0.62 -2.70 -5.51
N GLY A 65 -0.70 -2.71 -5.23
CA GLY A 65 -1.61 -1.62 -5.58
C GLY A 65 -1.42 -0.38 -4.71
N LEU A 66 -1.67 0.81 -5.28
CA LEU A 66 -1.70 2.09 -4.57
C LEU A 66 -2.87 2.16 -3.58
N VAL A 67 -3.99 1.51 -3.90
CA VAL A 67 -5.20 1.51 -3.08
C VAL A 67 -5.22 0.29 -2.17
N GLN A 68 -5.33 0.53 -0.85
CA GLN A 68 -5.61 -0.45 0.19
C GLN A 68 -6.94 -0.05 0.84
N LEU A 69 -8.05 -0.54 0.31
CA LEU A 69 -9.40 -0.14 0.72
C LEU A 69 -9.92 -1.04 1.84
N SER A 70 -9.88 -0.56 3.08
CA SER A 70 -10.14 -1.37 4.26
C SER A 70 -10.99 -0.63 5.31
N PRO A 71 -11.76 -1.34 6.14
CA PRO A 71 -12.45 -0.74 7.27
C PRO A 71 -11.47 -0.29 8.35
N ASP A 72 -11.76 0.89 8.94
CA ASP A 72 -11.11 1.39 10.15
C ASP A 72 -11.99 1.08 11.36
N THR A 73 -11.54 0.17 12.23
CA THR A 73 -12.28 -0.30 13.41
C THR A 73 -11.68 0.14 14.73
N GLU A 74 -10.42 0.64 14.71
CA GLU A 74 -9.73 1.17 15.88
C GLU A 74 -9.08 2.52 15.53
N MET A 75 -9.27 3.51 16.41
CA MET A 75 -8.86 4.89 16.16
C MET A 75 -7.73 5.37 17.08
N GLU A 76 -7.41 4.62 18.11
CA GLU A 76 -6.46 5.04 19.13
C GLU A 76 -5.50 3.91 19.51
N GLY A 77 -4.31 4.28 19.97
CA GLY A 77 -3.35 3.37 20.54
C GLY A 77 -2.71 2.41 19.53
N TRP A 78 -2.15 1.34 20.05
CA TRP A 78 -1.38 0.34 19.29
C TRP A 78 -2.24 -0.41 18.25
N GLY A 79 -3.50 -0.71 18.58
CA GLY A 79 -4.42 -1.42 17.69
C GLY A 79 -4.78 -0.68 16.41
N SER A 80 -4.63 0.66 16.39
CA SER A 80 -4.98 1.49 15.22
C SER A 80 -3.92 1.50 14.11
N ALA A 81 -2.81 0.77 14.26
CA ALA A 81 -1.67 0.88 13.35
C ALA A 81 -2.02 0.57 11.87
N ALA A 82 -2.92 -0.38 11.63
CA ALA A 82 -3.42 -0.71 10.29
C ALA A 82 -4.88 -0.28 10.06
N GLY A 83 -5.44 0.61 10.91
CA GLY A 83 -6.85 1.01 10.86
C GLY A 83 -7.80 -0.06 11.39
N TYR A 84 -7.67 -1.29 10.95
CA TYR A 84 -8.43 -2.44 11.42
C TYR A 84 -7.75 -3.14 12.60
N PHE A 85 -8.53 -3.50 13.62
CA PHE A 85 -8.08 -4.34 14.72
C PHE A 85 -9.13 -5.41 15.06
N ASP A 86 -8.69 -6.67 15.12
CA ASP A 86 -9.57 -7.76 15.55
C ASP A 86 -9.69 -7.81 17.07
N HIS A 87 -10.82 -7.35 17.58
CA HIS A 87 -11.17 -7.37 19.01
C HIS A 87 -11.64 -8.75 19.52
N GLY A 88 -11.47 -9.80 18.74
CA GLY A 88 -11.89 -11.15 19.08
C GLY A 88 -13.42 -11.34 19.01
N LYS A 89 -14.02 -11.86 20.07
CA LYS A 89 -15.45 -12.21 20.10
C LYS A 89 -16.40 -11.07 20.47
N LEU A 90 -15.98 -9.79 20.26
CA LEU A 90 -16.89 -8.69 20.48
C LEU A 90 -18.01 -8.72 19.44
N THR A 91 -19.22 -8.41 19.89
CA THR A 91 -20.35 -8.08 19.02
C THR A 91 -20.45 -6.57 18.91
N GLU A 92 -21.02 -6.08 17.80
CA GLU A 92 -21.16 -4.63 17.56
C GLU A 92 -19.81 -3.89 17.52
N ILE A 93 -18.85 -4.40 16.73
CA ILE A 93 -17.55 -3.77 16.50
C ILE A 93 -17.77 -2.47 15.74
N PRO A 94 -17.16 -1.34 16.16
CA PRO A 94 -17.31 -0.08 15.44
C PRO A 94 -16.58 -0.10 14.10
N VAL A 95 -17.18 0.51 13.07
CA VAL A 95 -16.55 0.87 11.79
C VAL A 95 -16.69 2.37 11.60
N TYR A 96 -15.59 3.08 11.62
CA TYR A 96 -15.55 4.54 11.43
C TYR A 96 -15.67 4.94 9.96
N GLY A 97 -15.36 4.01 9.07
CA GLY A 97 -15.48 4.09 7.62
C GLY A 97 -14.51 3.16 6.93
N PHE A 98 -14.38 3.34 5.63
CA PHE A 98 -13.46 2.62 4.75
C PHE A 98 -12.49 3.64 4.16
N SER A 99 -11.23 3.65 4.63
CA SER A 99 -10.19 4.50 4.08
C SER A 99 -9.42 3.78 2.96
N HIS A 100 -8.71 4.53 2.11
CA HIS A 100 -8.15 4.00 0.86
C HIS A 100 -6.67 3.68 0.94
N THR A 101 -6.01 4.03 2.06
CA THR A 101 -4.57 3.81 2.23
C THR A 101 -4.29 3.22 3.61
N HIS A 102 -3.53 2.11 3.65
CA HIS A 102 -3.18 1.42 4.89
C HIS A 102 -1.76 0.87 4.84
N LEU A 103 -1.09 0.85 5.99
CA LEU A 103 0.13 0.07 6.18
C LEU A 103 -0.21 -1.37 6.58
N SER A 104 0.61 -2.33 6.19
CA SER A 104 0.46 -3.75 6.57
C SER A 104 1.71 -4.24 7.30
N GLY A 105 1.54 -4.82 8.49
CA GLY A 105 2.63 -5.36 9.29
C GLY A 105 3.49 -4.31 9.99
N THR A 106 3.07 -3.05 10.01
CA THR A 106 3.83 -1.94 10.59
C THR A 106 3.19 -1.50 11.90
N GLY A 107 3.92 -1.57 13.01
CA GLY A 107 3.43 -1.20 14.34
C GLY A 107 3.39 0.31 14.60
N ILE A 108 3.21 1.11 13.56
CA ILE A 108 3.13 2.58 13.63
C ILE A 108 1.92 3.01 12.79
N THR A 109 1.15 3.95 13.35
CA THR A 109 0.00 4.53 12.66
C THR A 109 0.44 5.60 11.69
N ASP A 110 0.03 5.43 10.43
CA ASP A 110 0.10 6.46 9.39
C ASP A 110 -0.94 6.13 8.31
N LEU A 111 -1.09 7.01 7.30
CA LEU A 111 -2.07 6.85 6.22
C LEU A 111 -3.52 6.97 6.73
N GLY A 112 -4.46 6.15 6.24
CA GLY A 112 -5.89 6.26 6.54
C GLY A 112 -6.55 7.39 5.74
N ASP A 113 -6.11 7.58 4.48
CA ASP A 113 -6.56 8.70 3.65
C ASP A 113 -7.91 8.42 3.00
N ILE A 114 -8.69 9.49 2.81
CA ILE A 114 -9.96 9.53 2.09
C ILE A 114 -10.94 8.47 2.64
N LEU A 115 -11.47 8.74 3.83
CA LEU A 115 -12.41 7.83 4.48
C LEU A 115 -13.83 8.03 3.94
N VAL A 116 -14.49 6.92 3.59
CA VAL A 116 -15.86 6.87 3.13
C VAL A 116 -16.70 6.03 4.09
N LEU A 117 -17.79 6.60 4.63
CA LEU A 117 -18.72 5.89 5.52
C LEU A 117 -20.15 6.00 5.00
N PRO A 118 -20.81 4.87 4.64
CA PRO A 118 -22.24 4.86 4.36
C PRO A 118 -23.04 4.91 5.67
N PHE A 119 -24.15 5.65 5.71
CA PHE A 119 -25.04 5.68 6.87
C PHE A 119 -26.50 6.01 6.47
N THR A 120 -27.46 5.71 7.37
CA THR A 120 -28.89 5.95 7.15
C THR A 120 -29.47 6.96 8.14
N LYS A 121 -28.80 7.18 9.27
CA LYS A 121 -29.27 8.04 10.37
C LYS A 121 -28.13 8.91 10.86
N LYS A 122 -28.43 10.12 11.32
CA LYS A 122 -27.44 11.10 11.78
C LYS A 122 -26.53 10.55 12.91
N GLU A 123 -27.06 9.73 13.81
CA GLU A 123 -26.29 9.11 14.88
C GLU A 123 -25.19 8.15 14.37
N ASN A 124 -25.40 7.57 13.18
CA ASN A 124 -24.47 6.67 12.53
C ASN A 124 -23.45 7.37 11.61
N ALA A 125 -23.50 8.70 11.52
CA ALA A 125 -22.52 9.46 10.75
C ALA A 125 -21.12 9.51 11.40
N VAL A 126 -20.98 9.06 12.64
CA VAL A 126 -19.68 8.94 13.33
C VAL A 126 -19.07 7.58 13.07
N PHE A 127 -19.82 6.51 13.32
CA PHE A 127 -19.45 5.11 13.05
C PHE A 127 -20.72 4.26 12.89
N ASN A 128 -20.57 3.14 12.19
CA ASN A 128 -21.52 2.04 12.20
C ASN A 128 -20.99 0.89 13.07
N THR A 129 -21.78 -0.17 13.23
CA THR A 129 -21.34 -1.38 13.93
C THR A 129 -21.53 -2.61 13.05
N PHE A 130 -20.73 -3.65 13.28
CA PHE A 130 -20.89 -4.96 12.66
C PHE A 130 -20.61 -6.10 13.63
N ASP A 131 -21.10 -7.28 13.29
CA ASP A 131 -20.79 -8.53 13.98
C ASP A 131 -19.81 -9.34 13.10
N LYS A 132 -18.79 -9.94 13.71
CA LYS A 132 -17.74 -10.69 12.97
C LYS A 132 -18.31 -11.81 12.10
N ASP A 133 -19.42 -12.41 12.47
CA ASP A 133 -20.06 -13.48 11.69
C ASP A 133 -20.64 -12.98 10.33
N ASN A 134 -20.75 -11.66 10.16
CA ASN A 134 -21.27 -11.00 8.95
C ASN A 134 -20.15 -10.31 8.13
N GLU A 135 -18.89 -10.68 8.35
CA GLU A 135 -17.72 -10.18 7.67
C GLU A 135 -17.17 -11.22 6.69
N THR A 136 -16.78 -10.78 5.51
CA THR A 136 -16.11 -11.60 4.51
C THR A 136 -14.87 -10.87 4.03
N ALA A 137 -13.71 -11.52 4.10
CA ALA A 137 -12.45 -11.02 3.58
C ALA A 137 -11.82 -12.08 2.65
N GLU A 138 -11.56 -11.69 1.41
CA GLU A 138 -10.96 -12.52 0.37
C GLU A 138 -9.83 -11.74 -0.32
N ALA A 139 -8.95 -12.40 -1.03
CA ALA A 139 -7.93 -11.72 -1.83
C ALA A 139 -8.58 -10.80 -2.88
N GLY A 140 -8.42 -9.48 -2.69
CA GLY A 140 -9.00 -8.45 -3.57
C GLY A 140 -10.47 -8.08 -3.30
N TYR A 141 -11.08 -8.60 -2.23
CA TYR A 141 -12.47 -8.30 -1.92
C TYR A 141 -12.73 -8.29 -0.41
N TYR A 142 -13.60 -7.36 0.03
CA TYR A 142 -14.10 -7.29 1.39
C TYR A 142 -15.59 -7.00 1.40
N ALA A 143 -16.34 -7.60 2.32
CA ALA A 143 -17.76 -7.29 2.53
C ALA A 143 -18.15 -7.40 3.99
N VAL A 144 -19.11 -6.56 4.40
CA VAL A 144 -19.64 -6.56 5.76
C VAL A 144 -21.08 -6.06 5.81
N GLU A 145 -21.89 -6.62 6.71
CA GLU A 145 -23.22 -6.10 7.03
C GLU A 145 -23.14 -5.16 8.23
N LEU A 146 -23.55 -3.90 8.00
CA LEU A 146 -23.52 -2.84 8.99
C LEU A 146 -24.89 -2.66 9.66
N ASN A 147 -24.88 -2.31 10.96
CA ASN A 147 -26.07 -1.99 11.74
C ASN A 147 -27.18 -3.05 11.64
N LYS A 148 -26.81 -4.33 11.78
CA LYS A 148 -27.73 -5.47 11.74
C LYS A 148 -28.48 -5.57 10.40
N GLY A 149 -27.77 -5.40 9.28
CA GLY A 149 -28.30 -5.53 7.92
C GLY A 149 -29.02 -4.29 7.39
N GLU A 150 -28.88 -3.11 8.01
CA GLU A 150 -29.37 -1.87 7.41
C GLU A 150 -28.58 -1.49 6.14
N ILE A 151 -27.28 -1.84 6.09
CA ILE A 151 -26.40 -1.57 4.94
C ILE A 151 -25.50 -2.78 4.72
N LYS A 152 -25.44 -3.28 3.49
CA LYS A 152 -24.36 -4.17 3.06
C LYS A 152 -23.31 -3.32 2.35
N ALA A 153 -22.07 -3.35 2.85
CA ALA A 153 -20.92 -2.73 2.22
C ALA A 153 -20.08 -3.80 1.53
N GLU A 154 -19.68 -3.56 0.29
CA GLU A 154 -18.80 -4.41 -0.50
C GLU A 154 -17.70 -3.55 -1.12
N LEU A 155 -16.45 -4.02 -1.08
CA LEU A 155 -15.27 -3.31 -1.52
C LEU A 155 -14.42 -4.18 -2.44
N THR A 156 -13.87 -3.59 -3.50
CA THR A 156 -12.83 -4.19 -4.33
C THR A 156 -11.94 -3.09 -4.91
N THR A 157 -10.83 -3.44 -5.54
CA THR A 157 -9.89 -2.43 -6.06
C THR A 157 -9.27 -2.86 -7.39
N THR A 158 -8.80 -1.87 -8.15
CA THR A 158 -7.72 -2.02 -9.12
C THR A 158 -6.41 -1.49 -8.50
N GLN A 159 -5.38 -1.24 -9.30
CA GLN A 159 -4.12 -0.71 -8.76
C GLN A 159 -4.28 0.70 -8.15
N ARG A 160 -5.13 1.57 -8.75
CA ARG A 160 -5.27 2.98 -8.38
C ARG A 160 -6.69 3.42 -8.09
N VAL A 161 -7.67 2.51 -8.19
CA VAL A 161 -9.08 2.84 -7.98
C VAL A 161 -9.71 1.91 -6.95
N GLY A 162 -10.36 2.50 -5.94
CA GLY A 162 -11.22 1.83 -5.00
C GLY A 162 -12.67 1.79 -5.51
N PHE A 163 -13.30 0.63 -5.41
CA PHE A 163 -14.70 0.42 -5.77
C PHE A 163 -15.50 0.10 -4.51
N HIS A 164 -16.55 0.87 -4.27
CA HIS A 164 -17.50 0.64 -3.20
C HIS A 164 -18.86 0.29 -3.80
N ARG A 165 -19.56 -0.67 -3.20
CA ARG A 165 -20.96 -0.96 -3.49
C ARG A 165 -21.72 -1.05 -2.18
N TYR A 166 -22.71 -0.18 -2.02
CA TYR A 166 -23.54 -0.09 -0.83
C TYR A 166 -24.99 -0.43 -1.15
N THR A 167 -25.49 -1.52 -0.56
CA THR A 167 -26.90 -1.90 -0.65
C THR A 167 -27.60 -1.47 0.63
N PHE A 168 -28.46 -0.48 0.51
CA PHE A 168 -29.25 0.05 1.62
C PHE A 168 -30.58 -0.69 1.76
N LYS A 169 -31.05 -0.85 3.00
CA LYS A 169 -32.35 -1.43 3.27
C LYS A 169 -33.45 -0.61 2.60
N GLU A 170 -34.44 -1.28 2.00
CA GLU A 170 -35.56 -0.63 1.32
C GLU A 170 -36.28 0.39 2.22
N GLY A 171 -36.60 1.56 1.66
CA GLY A 171 -37.27 2.66 2.36
C GLY A 171 -36.36 3.53 3.22
N THR A 172 -35.04 3.30 3.23
CA THR A 172 -34.08 4.19 3.89
C THR A 172 -33.52 5.23 2.92
N THR A 173 -33.10 6.38 3.44
CA THR A 173 -32.38 7.40 2.65
C THR A 173 -30.88 7.13 2.75
N PRO A 174 -30.20 6.87 1.63
CA PRO A 174 -28.77 6.65 1.62
C PRO A 174 -28.00 7.95 1.88
N HIS A 175 -27.01 7.87 2.76
CA HIS A 175 -26.05 8.95 2.98
C HIS A 175 -24.63 8.39 2.92
N ILE A 176 -23.70 9.23 2.45
CA ILE A 176 -22.25 8.95 2.43
C ILE A 176 -21.53 10.10 3.13
N LYS A 177 -20.65 9.78 4.08
CA LYS A 177 -19.66 10.70 4.61
C LYS A 177 -18.36 10.54 3.83
N PHE A 178 -17.83 11.62 3.28
CA PHE A 178 -16.45 11.75 2.84
C PHE A 178 -15.68 12.55 3.90
N ASP A 179 -14.72 11.91 4.56
CA ASP A 179 -14.00 12.51 5.69
C ASP A 179 -12.52 12.70 5.31
N LEU A 180 -12.14 13.95 5.03
CA LEU A 180 -10.76 14.33 4.72
C LEU A 180 -9.99 14.76 6.00
N ASP A 181 -10.65 14.86 7.16
CA ASP A 181 -9.99 15.07 8.48
C ASP A 181 -9.72 13.77 9.23
N HIS A 182 -10.09 12.62 8.64
CA HIS A 182 -9.84 11.31 9.23
C HIS A 182 -8.35 11.06 9.41
N THR A 183 -7.95 10.54 10.56
CA THR A 183 -6.55 10.27 10.90
C THR A 183 -6.48 9.18 11.96
N LEU A 184 -5.75 8.12 11.68
CA LEU A 184 -5.48 7.05 12.63
C LEU A 184 -4.62 7.58 13.77
N ASN A 185 -4.99 7.28 15.03
CA ASN A 185 -4.27 7.67 16.25
C ASN A 185 -3.88 9.16 16.27
N LYS A 186 -4.88 10.03 16.15
CA LYS A 186 -4.74 11.47 16.00
C LYS A 186 -3.83 12.08 17.07
N GLY A 187 -2.83 12.84 16.63
CA GLY A 187 -1.84 13.51 17.48
C GLY A 187 -0.65 12.63 17.89
N HIS A 188 -0.69 11.33 17.69
CA HIS A 188 0.47 10.46 17.86
C HIS A 188 1.42 10.62 16.65
N PHE A 189 2.73 10.73 16.88
CA PHE A 189 3.70 11.08 15.83
C PHE A 189 3.29 12.26 14.95
N ASN A 190 2.56 13.23 15.54
CA ASN A 190 2.05 14.41 14.81
C ASN A 190 0.99 14.07 13.73
N ASN A 191 0.32 12.91 13.83
CA ASN A 191 -0.74 12.51 12.91
C ASN A 191 -1.85 13.55 12.88
N ARG A 192 -1.98 14.26 11.77
CA ARG A 192 -2.99 15.32 11.59
C ARG A 192 -3.18 15.65 10.12
N THR A 193 -4.36 16.10 9.80
CA THR A 193 -4.66 16.72 8.51
C THR A 193 -4.03 18.10 8.44
N MET A 194 -3.42 18.42 7.31
CA MET A 194 -2.82 19.72 6.99
C MET A 194 -3.67 20.48 5.98
N LYS A 195 -4.35 19.75 5.09
CA LYS A 195 -5.24 20.30 4.08
C LYS A 195 -6.27 19.25 3.65
N GLY A 196 -7.53 19.68 3.47
CA GLY A 196 -8.63 18.86 2.99
C GLY A 196 -9.46 19.62 1.96
N ASP A 197 -8.96 19.69 0.71
CA ASP A 197 -9.68 20.36 -0.37
C ASP A 197 -10.71 19.43 -1.00
N LEU A 198 -11.89 19.99 -1.31
CA LEU A 198 -12.97 19.27 -1.94
C LEU A 198 -13.67 20.15 -2.96
N GLU A 199 -13.74 19.68 -4.19
CA GLU A 199 -14.43 20.32 -5.30
C GLU A 199 -15.58 19.44 -5.79
N PHE A 200 -16.77 20.02 -5.92
CA PHE A 200 -17.96 19.44 -6.54
C PHE A 200 -17.99 19.85 -8.01
N ILE A 201 -17.74 18.92 -8.92
CA ILE A 201 -17.73 19.16 -10.37
C ILE A 201 -19.16 19.15 -10.90
N ASP A 202 -19.95 18.16 -10.48
CA ASP A 202 -21.35 18.00 -10.75
C ASP A 202 -22.02 17.07 -9.70
N ALA A 203 -23.30 16.78 -9.86
CA ALA A 203 -24.04 15.91 -8.94
C ALA A 203 -23.53 14.46 -8.89
N TYR A 204 -22.64 14.05 -9.79
CA TYR A 204 -22.10 12.69 -9.88
C TYR A 204 -20.60 12.62 -9.58
N THR A 205 -19.94 13.77 -9.38
CA THR A 205 -18.48 13.82 -9.39
C THR A 205 -17.93 14.80 -8.38
N ILE A 206 -17.04 14.32 -7.54
CA ILE A 206 -16.23 15.15 -6.63
C ILE A 206 -14.74 14.81 -6.80
N ARG A 207 -13.87 15.79 -6.54
CA ARG A 207 -12.42 15.56 -6.49
C ARG A 207 -11.79 16.38 -5.38
N GLY A 208 -10.57 16.06 -5.01
CA GLY A 208 -9.92 16.83 -3.96
C GLY A 208 -8.53 16.33 -3.59
N LEU A 209 -8.07 16.87 -2.48
CA LEU A 209 -6.77 16.60 -1.88
C LEU A 209 -6.94 16.38 -0.38
N ARG A 210 -6.32 15.34 0.15
CA ARG A 210 -5.95 15.27 1.55
C ARG A 210 -4.45 15.39 1.68
N SER A 211 -3.99 16.43 2.41
CA SER A 211 -2.61 16.54 2.83
C SER A 211 -2.50 16.28 4.33
N SER A 212 -1.51 15.51 4.75
CA SER A 212 -1.36 15.10 6.14
C SER A 212 0.11 15.07 6.58
N ASN A 213 0.30 15.20 7.88
CA ASN A 213 1.52 14.83 8.56
C ASN A 213 1.24 13.64 9.47
N GLY A 214 2.21 12.77 9.59
CA GLY A 214 2.22 11.64 10.48
C GLY A 214 3.66 11.26 10.80
N TRP A 215 3.95 9.98 10.81
CA TRP A 215 5.31 9.47 10.80
C TRP A 215 6.06 9.93 9.53
N ALA A 216 5.44 9.82 8.35
CA ALA A 216 5.87 10.55 7.18
C ALA A 216 5.27 11.96 7.17
N ASN A 217 6.08 12.96 6.79
CA ASN A 217 5.64 14.34 6.72
C ASN A 217 5.20 14.72 5.31
N ASN A 218 4.33 15.73 5.22
CA ASN A 218 3.92 16.34 3.97
C ASN A 218 3.41 15.32 2.94
N GLN A 219 2.54 14.41 3.39
CA GLN A 219 1.90 13.42 2.52
C GLN A 219 0.76 14.08 1.76
N HIS A 220 0.63 13.76 0.47
CA HIS A 220 -0.45 14.24 -0.37
C HIS A 220 -1.10 13.04 -1.06
N VAL A 221 -2.42 12.93 -0.91
CA VAL A 221 -3.25 11.98 -1.63
C VAL A 221 -4.37 12.75 -2.32
N TYR A 222 -4.29 12.80 -3.62
CA TYR A 222 -5.33 13.38 -4.47
C TYR A 222 -6.33 12.30 -4.85
N PHE A 223 -7.59 12.69 -5.03
CA PHE A 223 -8.63 11.77 -5.44
C PHE A 223 -9.59 12.37 -6.47
N TYR A 224 -10.22 11.49 -7.24
CA TYR A 224 -11.33 11.77 -8.13
C TYR A 224 -12.38 10.68 -7.91
N ALA A 225 -13.60 11.06 -7.50
CA ALA A 225 -14.65 10.10 -7.15
C ALA A 225 -15.90 10.30 -7.99
N THR A 226 -16.46 9.20 -8.49
CA THR A 226 -17.70 9.18 -9.24
C THR A 226 -18.77 8.33 -8.56
N PHE A 227 -20.04 8.71 -8.73
CA PHE A 227 -21.21 8.06 -8.17
C PHE A 227 -22.13 7.60 -9.31
N ASN A 228 -22.71 6.40 -9.20
CA ASN A 228 -23.69 5.92 -10.18
C ASN A 228 -25.09 6.55 -10.01
N GLN A 229 -25.31 7.31 -8.94
CA GLN A 229 -26.55 8.04 -8.64
C GLN A 229 -26.22 9.50 -8.28
N PRO A 230 -27.14 10.46 -8.58
CA PRO A 230 -26.85 11.87 -8.29
C PRO A 230 -26.94 12.18 -6.79
N ILE A 231 -26.03 13.01 -6.31
CA ILE A 231 -26.11 13.66 -5.00
C ILE A 231 -27.30 14.62 -5.05
N VAL A 232 -28.28 14.44 -4.17
CA VAL A 232 -29.48 15.29 -4.12
C VAL A 232 -29.34 16.45 -3.12
N LYS A 233 -28.43 16.27 -2.14
CA LYS A 233 -28.09 17.29 -1.16
C LYS A 233 -26.69 17.03 -0.58
N ALA A 234 -25.94 18.10 -0.34
CA ALA A 234 -24.67 18.01 0.37
C ALA A 234 -24.55 19.08 1.44
N ILE A 235 -23.92 18.72 2.56
CA ILE A 235 -23.54 19.61 3.64
C ILE A 235 -22.08 19.27 3.97
N ALA A 236 -21.25 20.29 4.20
CA ALA A 236 -19.88 20.08 4.67
C ALA A 236 -19.64 20.73 6.04
N LEU A 237 -18.84 20.06 6.86
CA LEU A 237 -18.17 20.69 8.00
C LEU A 237 -16.81 21.20 7.51
N VAL A 238 -16.69 22.50 7.40
CA VAL A 238 -15.48 23.21 6.96
C VAL A 238 -14.85 23.89 8.17
N ASP A 239 -13.70 23.38 8.61
CA ASP A 239 -13.02 23.82 9.85
C ASP A 239 -13.96 23.86 11.08
N GLY A 240 -14.93 22.94 11.12
CA GLY A 240 -15.92 22.78 12.19
C GLY A 240 -17.20 23.61 12.01
N ALA A 241 -17.32 24.41 10.95
CA ALA A 241 -18.54 25.14 10.61
C ALA A 241 -19.37 24.39 9.56
N GLU A 242 -20.68 24.23 9.80
CA GLU A 242 -21.60 23.63 8.84
C GLU A 242 -21.86 24.59 7.68
N THR A 243 -21.70 24.10 6.45
CA THR A 243 -21.88 24.85 5.20
C THR A 243 -22.74 24.02 4.25
N GLU A 244 -23.80 24.62 3.72
CA GLU A 244 -24.61 24.01 2.63
C GLU A 244 -23.84 24.13 1.32
N ILE A 245 -23.85 23.05 0.50
CA ILE A 245 -23.03 22.90 -0.69
C ILE A 245 -23.89 22.90 -1.96
N ASP A 246 -23.49 23.70 -2.94
CA ASP A 246 -23.97 23.54 -4.33
C ASP A 246 -23.19 22.38 -4.99
N VAL A 247 -23.86 21.26 -5.17
CA VAL A 247 -23.27 20.02 -5.74
C VAL A 247 -22.82 20.17 -7.21
N ASN A 248 -23.05 21.31 -7.84
CA ASN A 248 -22.66 21.51 -9.25
C ASN A 248 -21.48 22.44 -9.44
N ASN A 249 -20.99 23.14 -8.41
CA ASN A 249 -19.91 24.12 -8.61
C ASN A 249 -19.18 24.58 -7.35
N ASP A 250 -19.40 23.97 -6.18
CA ASP A 250 -18.70 24.43 -4.98
C ASP A 250 -17.29 23.88 -4.88
N ASN A 251 -16.39 24.73 -4.41
CA ASN A 251 -15.00 24.41 -4.10
C ASN A 251 -14.69 24.83 -2.66
N ILE A 252 -14.20 23.87 -1.87
CA ILE A 252 -13.79 24.04 -0.49
C ILE A 252 -12.27 23.98 -0.42
N ASP A 253 -11.62 25.07 0.00
CA ASP A 253 -10.19 25.14 0.31
C ASP A 253 -10.06 25.34 1.84
N ALA A 254 -9.79 24.25 2.58
CA ALA A 254 -9.77 24.27 4.03
C ALA A 254 -8.74 23.30 4.61
N VAL A 255 -8.50 23.41 5.92
CA VAL A 255 -7.67 22.41 6.62
C VAL A 255 -8.47 21.16 6.89
N LYS A 256 -9.71 21.31 7.35
CA LYS A 256 -10.57 20.19 7.75
C LYS A 256 -11.88 20.23 6.98
N THR A 257 -12.11 19.18 6.20
CA THR A 257 -13.33 19.05 5.42
C THR A 257 -13.94 17.66 5.64
N ILE A 258 -15.22 17.65 6.03
CA ILE A 258 -16.04 16.44 6.11
C ILE A 258 -17.33 16.72 5.34
N ALA A 259 -17.57 16.03 4.25
CA ALA A 259 -18.78 16.18 3.46
C ALA A 259 -19.79 15.05 3.78
N TYR A 260 -21.05 15.43 3.90
CA TYR A 260 -22.20 14.54 4.05
C TYR A 260 -23.06 14.65 2.81
N LEU A 261 -23.14 13.58 2.06
CA LEU A 261 -23.83 13.48 0.78
C LEU A 261 -25.12 12.67 0.97
N GLU A 262 -26.26 13.19 0.53
CA GLU A 262 -27.55 12.53 0.55
C GLU A 262 -27.92 12.07 -0.87
N PHE A 263 -28.45 10.86 -0.99
CA PHE A 263 -28.92 10.27 -2.25
C PHE A 263 -30.40 9.90 -2.14
N ALA A 264 -31.09 9.86 -3.28
CA ALA A 264 -32.48 9.41 -3.33
C ALA A 264 -32.58 7.92 -2.96
N PRO A 265 -33.62 7.50 -2.21
CA PRO A 265 -33.88 6.08 -1.99
C PRO A 265 -33.99 5.32 -3.32
N SER A 266 -33.29 4.19 -3.41
CA SER A 266 -33.21 3.38 -4.63
C SER A 266 -33.15 1.89 -4.29
N SER A 267 -33.68 1.04 -5.16
CA SER A 267 -33.50 -0.41 -5.10
C SER A 267 -32.19 -0.86 -5.75
N THR A 268 -31.53 0.05 -6.50
CA THR A 268 -30.21 -0.20 -7.09
C THR A 268 -29.14 0.18 -6.05
N PRO A 269 -28.12 -0.65 -5.85
CA PRO A 269 -27.00 -0.30 -4.98
C PRO A 269 -26.35 1.03 -5.37
N LEU A 270 -25.92 1.80 -4.39
CA LEU A 270 -25.09 2.97 -4.61
C LEU A 270 -23.65 2.49 -4.82
N GLU A 271 -23.10 2.77 -5.99
CA GLU A 271 -21.72 2.46 -6.34
C GLU A 271 -20.88 3.74 -6.42
N ILE A 272 -19.67 3.67 -5.86
CA ILE A 272 -18.70 4.76 -5.86
C ILE A 272 -17.37 4.21 -6.38
N GLN A 273 -16.75 4.93 -7.30
CA GLN A 273 -15.39 4.68 -7.76
C GLN A 273 -14.50 5.84 -7.29
N VAL A 274 -13.39 5.54 -6.64
CA VAL A 274 -12.46 6.55 -6.11
C VAL A 274 -11.07 6.28 -6.68
N GLY A 275 -10.68 7.06 -7.69
CA GLY A 275 -9.32 7.07 -8.22
C GLY A 275 -8.40 7.87 -7.29
N LEU A 276 -7.23 7.32 -6.95
CA LEU A 276 -6.19 7.99 -6.20
C LEU A 276 -5.02 8.40 -7.10
N SER A 277 -4.33 9.47 -6.72
CA SER A 277 -3.08 9.91 -7.36
C SER A 277 -2.13 10.51 -6.33
N PRO A 278 -0.81 10.29 -6.48
CA PRO A 278 0.20 10.98 -5.69
C PRO A 278 0.58 12.36 -6.27
N THR A 279 0.12 12.74 -7.47
CA THR A 279 0.60 13.93 -8.20
C THR A 279 -0.43 15.04 -8.34
N GLY A 280 -1.72 14.72 -8.49
CA GLY A 280 -2.76 15.72 -8.70
C GLY A 280 -4.14 15.14 -8.93
N THR A 281 -5.18 15.98 -8.87
CA THR A 281 -6.56 15.57 -9.16
C THR A 281 -6.74 15.10 -10.60
N GLU A 282 -6.02 15.70 -11.55
CA GLU A 282 -5.98 15.28 -12.95
C GLU A 282 -5.32 13.91 -13.12
N GLY A 283 -4.31 13.58 -12.28
CA GLY A 283 -3.74 12.24 -12.20
C GLY A 283 -4.75 11.21 -11.70
N ALA A 284 -5.51 11.56 -10.66
CA ALA A 284 -6.57 10.71 -10.12
C ALA A 284 -7.69 10.46 -11.14
N GLU A 285 -8.09 11.48 -11.90
CA GLU A 285 -9.05 11.36 -13.01
C GLU A 285 -8.55 10.40 -14.09
N LYS A 286 -7.30 10.58 -14.57
CA LYS A 286 -6.68 9.67 -15.55
C LYS A 286 -6.62 8.23 -15.06
N ASN A 287 -6.27 8.03 -13.79
CA ASN A 287 -6.22 6.72 -13.17
C ASN A 287 -7.60 6.06 -13.15
N LEU A 288 -8.64 6.80 -12.76
CA LEU A 288 -10.02 6.33 -12.77
C LEU A 288 -10.51 6.03 -14.20
N GLU A 289 -10.25 6.91 -15.17
CA GLU A 289 -10.61 6.68 -16.57
C GLU A 289 -9.93 5.44 -17.16
N ALA A 290 -8.66 5.22 -16.84
CA ALA A 290 -7.89 4.09 -17.37
C ALA A 290 -8.29 2.75 -16.75
N GLU A 291 -8.62 2.73 -15.45
CA GLU A 291 -8.79 1.48 -14.70
C GLU A 291 -10.26 1.15 -14.35
N ALA A 292 -11.16 2.15 -14.37
CA ALA A 292 -12.53 1.96 -13.90
C ALA A 292 -13.62 2.38 -14.91
N LYS A 293 -13.26 3.07 -15.99
CA LYS A 293 -14.24 3.46 -17.02
C LYS A 293 -14.87 2.22 -17.64
N ASP A 294 -16.21 2.17 -17.60
CA ASP A 294 -17.00 1.05 -18.11
C ASP A 294 -16.70 -0.30 -17.41
N VAL A 295 -16.06 -0.28 -16.25
CA VAL A 295 -15.77 -1.47 -15.44
C VAL A 295 -16.81 -1.57 -14.33
N SER A 296 -17.60 -2.65 -14.32
CA SER A 296 -18.54 -2.92 -13.24
C SER A 296 -17.82 -3.39 -11.98
N PHE A 297 -18.45 -3.22 -10.81
CA PHE A 297 -17.94 -3.73 -9.55
C PHE A 297 -17.58 -5.22 -9.62
N ASP A 298 -18.44 -6.05 -10.21
CA ASP A 298 -18.21 -7.50 -10.31
C ASP A 298 -17.06 -7.83 -11.26
N THR A 299 -16.87 -7.05 -12.32
CA THR A 299 -15.70 -7.17 -13.21
C THR A 299 -14.41 -6.80 -12.47
N ALA A 300 -14.39 -5.69 -11.73
CA ALA A 300 -13.25 -5.28 -10.94
C ALA A 300 -12.88 -6.33 -9.88
N ARG A 301 -13.87 -6.89 -9.18
CA ARG A 301 -13.67 -7.99 -8.22
C ARG A 301 -13.05 -9.22 -8.87
N ALA A 302 -13.53 -9.62 -10.04
CA ALA A 302 -12.96 -10.76 -10.77
C ALA A 302 -11.51 -10.49 -11.19
N GLN A 303 -11.23 -9.30 -11.72
CA GLN A 303 -9.87 -8.89 -12.09
C GLN A 303 -8.92 -8.85 -10.89
N ALA A 304 -9.37 -8.37 -9.72
CA ALA A 304 -8.57 -8.39 -8.49
C ALA A 304 -8.25 -9.80 -8.04
N ASN A 305 -9.21 -10.72 -8.09
CA ASN A 305 -8.98 -12.14 -7.79
C ASN A 305 -8.00 -12.78 -8.76
N ASP A 306 -8.14 -12.51 -10.07
CA ASP A 306 -7.24 -13.02 -11.10
C ASP A 306 -5.82 -12.49 -10.93
N ALA A 307 -5.65 -11.21 -10.58
CA ALA A 307 -4.34 -10.62 -10.29
C ALA A 307 -3.65 -11.32 -9.10
N TRP A 308 -4.40 -11.60 -8.04
CA TRP A 308 -3.89 -12.37 -6.91
C TRP A 308 -3.58 -13.81 -7.28
N HIS A 309 -4.42 -14.46 -8.06
CA HIS A 309 -4.14 -15.82 -8.54
C HIS A 309 -2.83 -15.88 -9.34
N GLN A 310 -2.57 -14.92 -10.21
CA GLN A 310 -1.33 -14.82 -10.99
C GLN A 310 -0.12 -14.60 -10.07
N GLU A 311 -0.19 -13.69 -9.11
CA GLU A 311 0.92 -13.44 -8.17
C GLU A 311 1.22 -14.67 -7.30
N LEU A 312 0.20 -15.30 -6.73
CA LEU A 312 0.35 -16.49 -5.90
C LEU A 312 0.87 -17.71 -6.70
N SER A 313 0.57 -17.76 -8.00
CA SER A 313 1.04 -18.83 -8.89
C SER A 313 2.55 -18.83 -9.16
N ARG A 314 3.26 -17.78 -8.75
CA ARG A 314 4.74 -17.74 -8.78
C ARG A 314 5.36 -18.79 -7.86
N MET A 315 4.64 -19.24 -6.81
CA MET A 315 5.03 -20.34 -5.94
C MET A 315 3.84 -21.28 -5.72
N MET A 316 3.77 -22.36 -6.46
CA MET A 316 2.74 -23.38 -6.27
C MET A 316 3.25 -24.52 -5.40
N VAL A 317 2.51 -24.84 -4.34
CA VAL A 317 2.81 -25.95 -3.45
C VAL A 317 1.74 -27.03 -3.53
N SER A 318 2.14 -28.30 -3.35
CA SER A 318 1.23 -29.44 -3.29
C SER A 318 1.46 -30.26 -2.03
N GLY A 319 0.41 -30.94 -1.54
CA GLY A 319 0.45 -31.66 -0.26
C GLY A 319 0.27 -30.75 0.94
N GLY A 320 0.54 -31.27 2.14
CA GLY A 320 0.26 -30.58 3.40
C GLY A 320 -1.23 -30.60 3.79
N THR A 321 -1.57 -29.94 4.91
CA THR A 321 -2.94 -29.73 5.35
C THR A 321 -3.51 -28.44 4.75
N GLU A 322 -4.82 -28.25 4.81
CA GLU A 322 -5.45 -27.01 4.38
C GLU A 322 -4.93 -25.80 5.20
N ASP A 323 -4.78 -25.94 6.52
CA ASP A 323 -4.19 -24.90 7.38
C ASP A 323 -2.75 -24.52 6.93
N GLN A 324 -1.95 -25.49 6.52
CA GLN A 324 -0.59 -25.22 6.01
C GLN A 324 -0.61 -24.46 4.70
N LYS A 325 -1.57 -24.76 3.82
CA LYS A 325 -1.76 -24.01 2.57
C LYS A 325 -2.26 -22.59 2.85
N GLU A 326 -3.22 -22.45 3.77
CA GLU A 326 -3.74 -21.14 4.20
C GLU A 326 -2.62 -20.26 4.76
N ILE A 327 -1.80 -20.79 5.68
CA ILE A 327 -0.64 -20.06 6.23
C ILE A 327 0.34 -19.67 5.11
N PHE A 328 0.66 -20.60 4.22
CA PHE A 328 1.62 -20.37 3.14
C PHE A 328 1.16 -19.29 2.15
N TYR A 329 -0.06 -19.42 1.62
CA TYR A 329 -0.58 -18.48 0.63
C TYR A 329 -0.95 -17.14 1.23
N THR A 330 -1.39 -17.09 2.49
CA THR A 330 -1.61 -15.82 3.20
C THR A 330 -0.27 -15.10 3.47
N ALA A 331 0.79 -15.82 3.81
CA ALA A 331 2.12 -15.22 3.96
C ALA A 331 2.64 -14.65 2.62
N LEU A 332 2.43 -15.37 1.51
CA LEU A 332 2.81 -14.89 0.18
C LEU A 332 1.96 -13.68 -0.25
N TYR A 333 0.66 -13.68 0.07
CA TYR A 333 -0.24 -12.54 -0.11
C TYR A 333 0.29 -11.30 0.64
N HIS A 334 0.57 -11.40 1.93
CA HIS A 334 1.10 -10.29 2.72
C HIS A 334 2.45 -9.78 2.20
N ALA A 335 3.32 -10.69 1.73
CA ALA A 335 4.62 -10.32 1.14
C ALA A 335 4.51 -9.61 -0.23
N SER A 336 3.30 -9.56 -0.82
CA SER A 336 3.03 -8.94 -2.12
C SER A 336 2.09 -7.71 -2.03
N ILE A 337 1.80 -7.21 -0.82
CA ILE A 337 1.06 -5.95 -0.61
C ILE A 337 2.00 -4.75 -0.79
N ALA A 338 3.22 -4.80 -0.23
CA ALA A 338 4.21 -3.73 -0.28
C ALA A 338 5.59 -4.27 -0.74
N PRO A 339 6.44 -3.43 -1.37
CA PRO A 339 6.22 -2.02 -1.76
C PRO A 339 5.06 -1.86 -2.75
N MET A 340 4.32 -0.76 -2.66
CA MET A 340 3.19 -0.48 -3.54
C MET A 340 3.55 0.50 -4.65
N ILE A 341 2.89 0.41 -5.80
CA ILE A 341 3.03 1.40 -6.88
C ILE A 341 2.67 2.79 -6.36
N PHE A 342 3.48 3.81 -6.69
CA PHE A 342 3.26 5.17 -6.24
C PHE A 342 3.49 6.16 -7.39
N GLN A 343 2.71 5.97 -8.45
CA GLN A 343 2.69 6.78 -9.67
C GLN A 343 1.34 6.66 -10.37
N ASP A 344 1.04 7.63 -11.22
CA ASP A 344 -0.14 7.62 -12.08
C ASP A 344 0.04 6.68 -13.29
N VAL A 345 -1.04 6.38 -14.00
CA VAL A 345 -1.03 5.49 -15.18
C VAL A 345 -0.13 6.01 -16.31
N ASP A 346 0.10 7.32 -16.36
CA ASP A 346 0.99 7.97 -17.32
C ASP A 346 2.45 8.07 -16.86
N GLY A 347 2.82 7.38 -15.76
CA GLY A 347 4.17 7.32 -15.22
C GLY A 347 4.56 8.50 -14.33
N GLN A 348 3.68 9.47 -14.11
CA GLN A 348 4.01 10.64 -13.29
C GLN A 348 4.04 10.25 -11.81
N TYR A 349 5.08 10.71 -11.08
CA TYR A 349 5.26 10.45 -9.65
C TYR A 349 5.91 11.64 -8.93
N PRO A 350 5.73 11.80 -7.61
CA PRO A 350 6.46 12.79 -6.82
C PRO A 350 7.82 12.23 -6.38
N ALA A 351 8.90 12.90 -6.76
CA ALA A 351 10.26 12.51 -6.41
C ALA A 351 10.49 12.50 -4.89
N MET A 352 11.26 11.52 -4.38
CA MET A 352 11.56 11.40 -2.96
C MET A 352 12.17 12.71 -2.41
N ARG A 353 11.71 13.17 -1.25
CA ARG A 353 12.07 14.40 -0.54
C ARG A 353 11.64 15.69 -1.21
N THR A 354 11.95 15.90 -2.47
CA THR A 354 11.66 17.15 -3.17
C THR A 354 10.21 17.27 -3.60
N ARG A 355 9.50 16.15 -3.78
CA ARG A 355 8.14 16.04 -4.33
C ARG A 355 7.97 16.71 -5.69
N ILE A 356 9.07 17.02 -6.37
CA ILE A 356 9.03 17.49 -7.77
C ILE A 356 8.43 16.36 -8.61
N GLN A 357 7.40 16.69 -9.39
CA GLN A 357 6.78 15.73 -10.30
C GLN A 357 7.77 15.33 -11.41
N LYS A 358 7.92 14.02 -11.61
CA LYS A 358 8.79 13.40 -12.60
C LYS A 358 8.07 12.28 -13.34
N ASP A 359 8.66 11.83 -14.42
CA ASP A 359 8.24 10.67 -15.20
C ASP A 359 9.10 9.47 -14.81
N ALA A 360 8.47 8.35 -14.48
CA ALA A 360 9.14 7.13 -14.06
C ALA A 360 9.84 6.38 -15.22
N GLY A 361 9.46 6.67 -16.47
CA GLY A 361 9.99 5.97 -17.64
C GLY A 361 9.65 4.48 -17.64
N ASP A 362 10.65 3.65 -17.96
CA ASP A 362 10.46 2.20 -18.07
C ASP A 362 10.45 1.47 -16.70
N THR A 363 10.91 2.12 -15.63
CA THR A 363 10.95 1.52 -14.27
C THR A 363 9.85 2.15 -13.41
N PRO A 364 8.87 1.38 -12.93
CA PRO A 364 7.83 1.91 -12.05
C PRO A 364 8.38 2.52 -10.76
N ASN A 365 7.71 3.57 -10.25
CA ASN A 365 8.01 4.15 -8.94
C ASN A 365 7.17 3.48 -7.86
N TYR A 366 7.81 3.08 -6.77
CA TYR A 366 7.20 2.43 -5.62
C TYR A 366 7.36 3.25 -4.34
N SER A 367 6.56 2.93 -3.34
CA SER A 367 6.62 3.48 -1.98
C SER A 367 6.34 2.40 -0.95
N VAL A 368 6.42 2.76 0.34
CA VAL A 368 6.29 1.82 1.48
C VAL A 368 7.41 0.79 1.48
N TYR A 369 8.64 1.29 1.53
CA TYR A 369 9.83 0.44 1.61
C TYR A 369 10.24 0.19 3.07
N SER A 370 9.77 -0.90 3.68
CA SER A 370 10.15 -1.37 5.02
C SER A 370 11.43 -2.21 4.97
N MET A 371 12.53 -1.63 4.48
CA MET A 371 13.69 -2.41 4.04
C MET A 371 14.49 -3.06 5.17
N TRP A 372 14.47 -2.50 6.41
CA TRP A 372 15.10 -3.14 7.55
C TRP A 372 14.51 -4.52 7.85
N ASP A 373 13.22 -4.69 7.58
CA ASP A 373 12.51 -5.96 7.70
C ASP A 373 12.71 -6.83 6.46
N THR A 374 12.48 -6.27 5.28
CA THR A 374 12.32 -7.02 4.02
C THR A 374 13.63 -7.43 3.36
N PHE A 375 14.78 -6.75 3.63
CA PHE A 375 16.07 -7.15 3.07
C PHE A 375 16.52 -8.54 3.50
N ARG A 376 15.97 -9.06 4.61
CA ARG A 376 16.35 -10.35 5.21
C ARG A 376 15.84 -11.52 4.41
N ALA A 377 14.60 -11.42 3.90
CA ALA A 377 13.94 -12.54 3.22
C ALA A 377 13.08 -12.10 2.02
N ALA A 378 12.21 -11.10 2.14
CA ALA A 378 11.24 -10.76 1.09
C ALA A 378 11.93 -10.33 -0.22
N HIS A 379 12.89 -9.40 -0.19
CA HIS A 379 13.65 -9.03 -1.39
C HIS A 379 14.50 -10.17 -1.94
N PRO A 380 15.28 -10.94 -1.14
CA PRO A 380 15.97 -12.13 -1.63
C PRO A 380 15.05 -13.18 -2.22
N LEU A 381 13.84 -13.37 -1.68
CA LEU A 381 12.84 -14.27 -2.24
C LEU A 381 12.37 -13.79 -3.61
N LYS A 382 12.06 -12.48 -3.75
CA LYS A 382 11.62 -11.91 -5.03
C LYS A 382 12.65 -12.09 -6.14
N THR A 383 13.94 -12.02 -5.87
CA THR A 383 14.97 -12.32 -6.89
C THR A 383 14.92 -13.74 -7.44
N ILE A 384 14.21 -14.66 -6.77
CA ILE A 384 14.05 -16.06 -7.16
C ILE A 384 12.71 -16.30 -7.86
N ILE A 385 11.62 -15.78 -7.27
CA ILE A 385 10.25 -16.08 -7.74
C ILE A 385 9.68 -15.02 -8.68
N ASP A 386 10.23 -13.79 -8.64
CA ASP A 386 9.83 -12.65 -9.47
C ASP A 386 11.05 -11.73 -9.75
N PRO A 387 12.02 -12.21 -10.55
CA PRO A 387 13.24 -11.44 -10.80
C PRO A 387 12.98 -10.11 -11.50
N GLU A 388 11.95 -10.00 -12.35
CA GLU A 388 11.58 -8.74 -13.00
C GLU A 388 11.16 -7.69 -11.97
N ARG A 389 10.32 -8.05 -11.01
CA ARG A 389 9.91 -7.16 -9.91
C ARG A 389 11.07 -6.82 -8.98
N ALA A 390 11.96 -7.76 -8.72
CA ALA A 390 13.15 -7.52 -7.91
C ALA A 390 14.11 -6.52 -8.59
N GLU A 391 14.21 -6.57 -9.92
CA GLU A 391 14.98 -5.62 -10.73
C GLU A 391 14.35 -4.23 -10.70
N GLU A 392 13.02 -4.13 -10.86
CA GLU A 392 12.28 -2.88 -10.73
C GLU A 392 12.51 -2.23 -9.35
N PHE A 393 12.40 -2.99 -8.26
CA PHE A 393 12.64 -2.47 -6.91
C PHE A 393 14.07 -1.97 -6.72
N ALA A 394 15.07 -2.69 -7.21
CA ALA A 394 16.46 -2.28 -7.08
C ALA A 394 16.76 -1.02 -7.88
N ASN A 395 16.24 -0.91 -9.11
CA ASN A 395 16.39 0.29 -9.93
C ASN A 395 15.59 1.47 -9.39
N ASP A 396 14.41 1.24 -8.80
CA ASP A 396 13.64 2.29 -8.12
C ASP A 396 14.37 2.84 -6.89
N LEU A 397 15.02 1.99 -6.10
CA LEU A 397 15.86 2.45 -4.97
C LEU A 397 17.01 3.34 -5.43
N ILE A 398 17.64 3.02 -6.57
CA ILE A 398 18.69 3.86 -7.17
C ILE A 398 18.11 5.19 -7.64
N ARG A 399 16.95 5.19 -8.31
CA ARG A 399 16.24 6.42 -8.69
C ARG A 399 15.91 7.29 -7.48
N LYS A 400 15.52 6.71 -6.33
CA LYS A 400 15.31 7.47 -5.09
C LYS A 400 16.60 8.14 -4.58
N TYR A 401 17.76 7.54 -4.82
CA TYR A 401 19.04 8.22 -4.59
C TYR A 401 19.21 9.42 -5.53
N GLU A 402 18.92 9.26 -6.82
CA GLU A 402 19.01 10.37 -7.79
C GLU A 402 18.01 11.50 -7.49
N ASP A 403 16.83 11.17 -6.98
CA ASP A 403 15.78 12.10 -6.60
C ASP A 403 16.08 12.84 -5.29
N GLY A 404 16.47 12.10 -4.29
CA GLY A 404 16.57 12.56 -2.91
C GLY A 404 18.00 12.71 -2.39
N GLY A 405 19.01 12.32 -3.16
CA GLY A 405 20.43 12.43 -2.80
C GLY A 405 20.93 11.36 -1.83
N ILE A 406 20.10 10.37 -1.45
CA ILE A 406 20.50 9.27 -0.57
C ILE A 406 19.61 8.05 -0.81
N LEU A 407 20.15 6.83 -0.68
CA LEU A 407 19.33 5.62 -0.64
C LEU A 407 18.47 5.60 0.62
N PRO A 408 17.16 5.33 0.49
CA PRO A 408 16.27 5.35 1.64
C PRO A 408 16.53 4.20 2.63
N LYS A 409 16.15 4.41 3.89
CA LYS A 409 16.07 3.37 4.93
C LYS A 409 14.66 2.81 5.05
N TRP A 410 13.70 3.72 5.14
CA TRP A 410 12.27 3.46 5.19
C TRP A 410 11.55 4.60 4.47
N GLU A 411 11.20 4.42 3.24
CA GLU A 411 10.53 5.46 2.45
C GLU A 411 9.02 5.26 2.52
N LEU A 412 8.27 6.35 2.76
CA LEU A 412 6.83 6.39 2.83
C LEU A 412 6.29 7.62 2.10
N HIS A 413 5.52 7.41 1.02
CA HIS A 413 4.87 8.46 0.23
C HIS A 413 5.81 9.61 -0.15
N SER A 414 6.98 9.25 -0.71
CA SER A 414 8.07 10.18 -1.09
C SER A 414 8.77 10.86 0.08
N HIS A 415 8.49 10.48 1.33
CA HIS A 415 9.22 10.95 2.49
C HIS A 415 10.29 9.94 2.92
N TYR A 416 11.50 10.41 3.21
CA TYR A 416 12.63 9.56 3.60
C TYR A 416 12.39 8.84 4.94
N THR A 417 11.63 9.40 5.85
CA THR A 417 11.37 9.07 7.27
C THR A 417 12.61 8.90 8.15
N GLY A 418 13.75 8.46 7.62
CA GLY A 418 14.99 8.21 8.37
C GLY A 418 14.91 7.08 9.40
N THR A 419 13.79 6.35 9.42
CA THR A 419 13.50 5.32 10.42
C THR A 419 14.32 4.06 10.17
N MET A 420 14.56 3.32 11.23
CA MET A 420 15.40 2.13 11.31
C MET A 420 16.90 2.41 11.10
N ILE A 421 17.69 1.38 11.10
CA ILE A 421 19.15 1.42 11.18
C ILE A 421 19.81 0.70 10.02
N GLY A 422 21.11 0.92 9.84
CA GLY A 422 21.91 0.27 8.81
C GLY A 422 21.68 0.86 7.42
N PHE A 423 22.04 0.07 6.41
CA PHE A 423 21.98 0.43 5.01
C PHE A 423 21.27 -0.66 4.20
N PRO A 424 19.99 -0.95 4.51
CA PRO A 424 19.31 -2.12 3.93
C PRO A 424 19.14 -2.01 2.40
N ALA A 425 18.93 -0.82 1.85
CA ALA A 425 18.87 -0.60 0.41
C ALA A 425 20.14 -1.05 -0.31
N VAL A 426 21.33 -0.78 0.28
CA VAL A 426 22.60 -1.24 -0.28
C VAL A 426 22.66 -2.76 -0.34
N SER A 427 22.15 -3.44 0.69
CA SER A 427 22.12 -4.91 0.72
C SER A 427 21.17 -5.49 -0.33
N ILE A 428 20.02 -4.87 -0.56
CA ILE A 428 19.02 -5.27 -1.57
C ILE A 428 19.62 -5.14 -2.97
N ILE A 429 20.20 -3.99 -3.30
CA ILE A 429 20.82 -3.71 -4.60
C ILE A 429 21.98 -4.68 -4.85
N ALA A 430 22.85 -4.89 -3.84
CA ALA A 430 23.99 -5.80 -3.95
C ALA A 430 23.56 -7.26 -4.19
N ASP A 431 22.52 -7.74 -3.51
CA ASP A 431 21.98 -9.09 -3.69
C ASP A 431 21.38 -9.26 -5.10
N ALA A 432 20.61 -8.27 -5.57
CA ALA A 432 20.03 -8.27 -6.91
C ALA A 432 21.12 -8.32 -8.00
N MET A 433 22.15 -7.49 -7.89
CA MET A 433 23.30 -7.50 -8.81
C MET A 433 24.09 -8.81 -8.77
N ALA A 434 24.32 -9.36 -7.58
CA ALA A 434 25.04 -10.65 -7.43
C ALA A 434 24.28 -11.82 -8.07
N LYS A 435 22.97 -11.69 -8.23
CA LYS A 435 22.10 -12.66 -8.90
C LYS A 435 21.90 -12.37 -10.39
N GLY A 436 22.54 -11.34 -10.92
CA GLY A 436 22.62 -11.04 -12.35
C GLY A 436 21.44 -10.22 -12.89
N LEU A 437 20.71 -9.50 -12.03
CA LEU A 437 19.69 -8.56 -12.47
C LEU A 437 20.32 -7.32 -13.14
N ASP A 438 19.61 -6.71 -14.09
CA ASP A 438 20.11 -5.60 -14.91
C ASP A 438 20.06 -4.28 -14.15
N ILE A 439 21.16 -3.97 -13.48
CA ILE A 439 21.33 -2.78 -12.65
C ILE A 439 22.63 -2.09 -13.06
N ASP A 440 22.60 -0.75 -13.24
CA ASP A 440 23.82 0.01 -13.53
C ASP A 440 24.82 -0.10 -12.37
N PRO A 441 25.98 -0.79 -12.57
CA PRO A 441 26.91 -1.04 -11.48
C PRO A 441 27.65 0.21 -11.02
N GLN A 442 27.84 1.21 -11.91
CA GLN A 442 28.53 2.44 -11.57
C GLN A 442 27.63 3.33 -10.71
N LEU A 443 26.37 3.49 -11.09
CA LEU A 443 25.39 4.28 -10.35
C LEU A 443 25.04 3.62 -9.01
N ALA A 444 24.88 2.29 -8.99
CA ALA A 444 24.66 1.53 -7.75
C ALA A 444 25.81 1.69 -6.76
N LYS A 445 27.07 1.65 -7.27
CA LYS A 445 28.25 1.89 -6.45
C LYS A 445 28.30 3.31 -5.91
N GLU A 446 28.05 4.31 -6.72
CA GLU A 446 28.01 5.71 -6.32
C GLU A 446 26.97 5.94 -5.22
N ALA A 447 25.73 5.48 -5.43
CA ALA A 447 24.64 5.57 -4.46
C ALA A 447 24.97 4.90 -3.13
N ALA A 448 25.58 3.70 -3.17
CA ALA A 448 25.99 2.96 -1.99
C ALA A 448 27.13 3.66 -1.22
N GLU A 449 28.19 4.09 -1.93
CA GLU A 449 29.32 4.81 -1.34
C GLU A 449 28.88 6.12 -0.69
N PHE A 450 28.04 6.89 -1.38
CA PHE A 450 27.51 8.13 -0.83
C PHE A 450 26.68 7.87 0.42
N THR A 451 25.73 6.93 0.38
CA THR A 451 24.86 6.62 1.50
C THR A 451 25.62 6.14 2.73
N VAL A 452 26.65 5.29 2.56
CA VAL A 452 27.47 4.76 3.66
C VAL A 452 28.40 5.82 4.24
N ARG A 453 28.97 6.69 3.41
CA ARG A 453 29.89 7.76 3.81
C ARG A 453 29.20 9.04 4.24
N TYR A 454 27.89 9.12 4.09
CA TYR A 454 27.11 10.28 4.49
C TYR A 454 27.19 10.47 6.02
N HIS A 455 28.24 11.10 6.48
CA HIS A 455 28.53 11.38 7.89
C HIS A 455 28.78 12.86 8.19
N GLU A 456 28.64 13.73 7.20
CA GLU A 456 28.81 15.16 7.36
C GLU A 456 27.48 15.90 7.08
N ALA A 457 26.61 15.95 8.12
CA ALA A 457 25.33 16.66 8.05
C ALA A 457 25.47 18.14 7.65
N SER A 458 26.68 18.73 7.78
CA SER A 458 26.99 20.09 7.37
C SER A 458 27.03 20.31 5.85
N GLU A 459 27.19 19.24 5.06
CA GLU A 459 27.17 19.32 3.59
C GLU A 459 25.74 19.41 3.00
N PHE A 460 24.72 19.16 3.83
CA PHE A 460 23.32 19.16 3.44
C PHE A 460 22.48 19.99 4.41
N PRO A 461 22.58 21.35 4.35
CA PRO A 461 21.87 22.24 5.26
C PRO A 461 20.35 22.08 5.21
N ASP A 462 19.78 21.65 4.10
CA ASP A 462 18.34 21.45 3.92
C ASP A 462 17.80 20.20 4.64
N TRP A 463 18.67 19.36 5.19
CA TRP A 463 18.31 18.16 5.93
C TRP A 463 18.00 18.42 7.41
N THR A 464 18.19 19.65 7.87
CA THR A 464 17.90 20.06 9.27
C THR A 464 16.40 20.10 9.57
N GLU A 465 15.53 20.11 8.56
CA GLU A 465 14.07 20.05 8.74
C GLU A 465 13.55 18.63 8.94
N ASP A 466 14.23 17.64 8.37
CA ASP A 466 13.98 16.22 8.62
C ASP A 466 14.78 15.75 9.85
N ASN A 467 14.32 16.09 11.04
CA ASN A 467 14.98 15.86 12.33
C ASN A 467 15.32 14.40 12.69
N ASN A 468 15.09 13.44 11.79
CA ASN A 468 15.29 12.02 11.99
C ASN A 468 16.41 11.38 11.16
N ILE A 469 17.14 12.15 10.35
CA ILE A 469 18.31 11.60 9.67
C ILE A 469 19.39 11.45 10.73
N GLY A 470 19.40 10.28 11.33
CA GLY A 470 20.12 9.99 12.55
C GLY A 470 21.59 10.39 12.54
N ALA A 471 21.87 11.58 13.05
CA ALA A 471 23.23 12.02 13.41
C ALA A 471 24.01 10.96 14.23
N ALA A 472 23.30 10.10 14.95
CA ALA A 472 23.88 9.00 15.72
C ALA A 472 24.57 7.92 14.86
N ASN A 473 24.04 7.60 13.67
CA ASN A 473 24.66 6.61 12.78
C ASN A 473 25.94 7.13 12.12
N VAL A 474 25.97 8.40 11.84
CA VAL A 474 27.08 9.12 11.21
C VAL A 474 28.35 9.12 12.07
N VAL A 475 28.24 9.50 13.34
CA VAL A 475 29.36 9.52 14.28
C VAL A 475 29.97 8.13 14.47
N GLN A 476 29.13 7.11 14.48
CA GLN A 476 29.55 5.72 14.70
C GLN A 476 30.23 5.11 13.48
N VAL A 477 29.81 5.45 12.25
CA VAL A 477 30.52 5.03 11.03
C VAL A 477 31.91 5.64 10.98
N LYS A 478 32.06 6.92 11.28
CA LYS A 478 33.37 7.61 11.34
C LYS A 478 34.28 6.96 12.36
N VAL A 479 33.82 6.71 13.59
CA VAL A 479 34.59 6.02 14.63
C VAL A 479 35.01 4.62 14.19
N TYR A 480 34.15 3.89 13.47
CA TYR A 480 34.49 2.58 12.94
C TYR A 480 35.53 2.66 11.81
N GLU A 481 35.42 3.62 10.91
CA GLU A 481 36.38 3.85 9.81
C GLU A 481 37.77 4.18 10.36
N GLU A 482 37.85 5.03 11.40
CA GLU A 482 39.11 5.45 12.02
C GLU A 482 39.78 4.34 12.85
N ASN A 483 39.01 3.50 13.53
CA ASN A 483 39.53 2.58 14.55
C ASN A 483 39.34 1.10 14.21
N GLY A 484 38.52 0.75 13.17
CA GLY A 484 38.16 -0.62 12.87
C GLY A 484 37.18 -1.25 13.87
N PHE A 485 36.74 -0.51 14.87
CA PHE A 485 35.75 -0.91 15.87
C PHE A 485 35.07 0.32 16.45
N VAL A 486 33.95 0.10 17.13
CA VAL A 486 33.27 1.17 17.86
C VAL A 486 33.48 1.02 19.33
N HIS A 487 33.98 2.08 19.96
CA HIS A 487 34.19 2.12 21.41
C HIS A 487 32.84 1.95 22.13
N HIS A 488 32.85 1.25 23.26
CA HIS A 488 31.76 1.29 24.21
C HIS A 488 31.67 2.71 24.76
N ALA A 489 30.86 3.54 24.10
CA ALA A 489 30.73 4.93 24.50
C ALA A 489 30.10 5.04 25.88
N THR A 490 30.85 5.65 26.73
CA THR A 490 30.45 6.29 27.95
C THR A 490 29.00 6.77 27.91
N GLY A 491 28.09 6.02 28.52
CA GLY A 491 26.83 6.55 29.06
C GLY A 491 25.60 6.62 28.17
N THR A 492 25.58 6.08 26.98
CA THR A 492 24.35 6.11 26.14
C THR A 492 23.89 4.74 25.68
N VAL A 493 22.71 4.40 26.16
CA VAL A 493 21.69 3.41 25.80
C VAL A 493 22.09 2.07 25.14
N PRO A 494 21.71 0.91 25.74
CA PRO A 494 22.00 -0.45 25.24
C PRO A 494 21.49 -0.76 23.82
N LEU A 495 20.46 -0.06 23.36
CA LEU A 495 19.88 -0.18 22.00
C LEU A 495 20.88 0.20 20.90
N THR A 496 21.81 1.12 21.16
CA THR A 496 22.83 1.57 20.20
C THR A 496 23.83 0.45 19.82
N ARG A 497 24.06 -0.52 20.69
CA ARG A 497 25.07 -1.57 20.47
C ARG A 497 24.60 -2.62 19.45
N LEU A 498 23.33 -3.03 19.51
CA LEU A 498 22.76 -3.98 18.55
C LEU A 498 22.61 -3.32 17.18
N ASN A 499 22.17 -2.08 17.18
CA ASN A 499 21.98 -1.25 16.00
C ASN A 499 23.30 -1.02 15.25
N LEU A 500 24.39 -0.81 15.98
CA LEU A 500 25.70 -0.60 15.42
C LEU A 500 26.31 -1.87 14.84
N LEU A 501 26.16 -3.02 15.52
CA LEU A 501 26.63 -4.31 15.00
C LEU A 501 25.93 -4.68 13.70
N MET A 502 24.65 -4.34 13.56
CA MET A 502 23.91 -4.53 12.30
C MET A 502 24.40 -3.56 11.23
N ALA A 503 24.58 -2.28 11.54
CA ALA A 503 25.07 -1.28 10.61
C ALA A 503 26.50 -1.59 10.12
N THR A 504 27.41 -1.95 11.03
CA THR A 504 28.79 -2.30 10.67
C THR A 504 28.88 -3.63 9.94
N GLY A 505 28.03 -4.61 10.28
CA GLY A 505 27.95 -5.88 9.55
C GLY A 505 27.48 -5.70 8.11
N GLN A 506 26.51 -4.84 7.87
CA GLN A 506 26.05 -4.47 6.53
C GLN A 506 27.12 -3.67 5.78
N TRP A 507 27.76 -2.73 6.44
CA TRP A 507 28.84 -1.94 5.86
C TRP A 507 30.04 -2.79 5.44
N GLN A 508 30.47 -3.79 6.24
CA GLN A 508 31.52 -4.73 5.85
C GLN A 508 31.14 -5.56 4.62
N LYS A 509 29.89 -6.05 4.54
CA LYS A 509 29.38 -6.76 3.36
C LYS A 509 29.35 -5.85 2.13
N SER A 510 28.90 -4.62 2.30
CA SER A 510 28.86 -3.62 1.23
C SER A 510 30.27 -3.24 0.74
N ARG A 511 31.23 -3.13 1.66
CA ARG A 511 32.63 -2.85 1.30
C ARG A 511 33.31 -4.01 0.55
N ALA A 512 33.02 -5.25 0.96
CA ALA A 512 33.51 -6.42 0.23
C ALA A 512 32.97 -6.46 -1.20
N TRP A 513 31.70 -6.07 -1.36
CA TRP A 513 31.06 -5.97 -2.67
C TRP A 513 31.62 -4.81 -3.51
N LEU A 514 31.83 -3.63 -2.91
CA LEU A 514 32.42 -2.47 -3.60
C LEU A 514 33.89 -2.70 -4.04
N ALA A 515 34.56 -3.69 -3.45
CA ALA A 515 35.92 -4.07 -3.81
C ALA A 515 36.01 -5.11 -4.93
N MET A 516 34.89 -5.75 -5.31
CA MET A 516 34.76 -6.62 -6.49
C MET A 516 34.47 -5.79 -7.73
#